data_4eabaf702344b5df3ca2a4429fa141de
#
_entry.id   4eabaf702344b5df3ca2a4429fa141de
#
_cell.length_a   1.000
_cell.length_b   1.000
_cell.length_c   1.000
_cell.angle_alpha   90.00
_cell.angle_beta   90.00
_cell.angle_gamma   90.00
#
_symmetry.space_group_name_H-M   'P 1'
#
loop_
_entity.id
_entity.type
_entity.pdbx_description
1 polymer ?
#
loop_
_entity_poly.entity_id
_entity_poly.type
_entity_poly.pdbx_seq_one_letter_code
_entity_poly.pdbx_strand_id
1 'polypeptide(L)'
;EKLLKLYSLLLFTGKEYSLTELKDELMCSKQTIGRLVDKLEKSYYGNVVVKRKGKENYYSLKKPSTSKGMHVSINPDGLRKMILCSDLMWHLLSYKTRDQIEASTLQAQANLPTEELPSFKDVHYGYSFTKGKINYDVCDIELNDLEKSIASRKCCEILYQQIVNGECKRYTIAPMKLIAYRETLYIGAWCVTRVGKVEKTIDNPMFFLVHRMQKVEVLNNRSSEKLPEIDFSNETFGFIKSDPVRVKILFKKKVATYVYDRKWSDDQKITLNDDGSLLLEFTSGNKYEVISFVLGFGQYAVLLEPASLKDEIAKEIESMQKAYAKS
;
A
#
# COMPACT_ATOMS: atom_id res chain seq x y z
N GLU A 1 7.77 11.81 -2.27
CA GLU A 1 6.49 11.68 -1.56
C GLU A 1 5.80 13.04 -1.36
N LYS A 2 6.39 14.01 -0.66
CA LYS A 2 5.77 15.33 -0.40
C LYS A 2 5.48 16.17 -1.66
N LEU A 3 6.32 16.06 -2.70
CA LEU A 3 6.07 16.72 -3.98
C LEU A 3 4.83 16.18 -4.67
N LEU A 4 4.67 14.86 -4.67
CA LEU A 4 3.50 14.19 -5.24
C LEU A 4 2.23 14.54 -4.46
N LYS A 5 2.32 14.60 -3.12
CA LYS A 5 1.20 15.03 -2.25
C LYS A 5 0.79 16.48 -2.55
N LEU A 6 1.74 17.39 -2.70
CA LEU A 6 1.48 18.78 -3.10
C LEU A 6 0.79 18.86 -4.46
N TYR A 7 1.31 18.13 -5.45
CA TYR A 7 0.74 18.11 -6.80
C TYR A 7 -0.69 17.58 -6.81
N SER A 8 -0.91 16.44 -6.16
CA SER A 8 -2.24 15.83 -6.03
C SER A 8 -3.24 16.79 -5.34
N LEU A 9 -2.80 17.42 -4.25
CA LEU A 9 -3.63 18.38 -3.52
C LEU A 9 -4.08 19.53 -4.42
N LEU A 10 -3.14 20.17 -5.14
CA LEU A 10 -3.44 21.29 -6.03
C LEU A 10 -4.26 20.88 -7.26
N LEU A 11 -3.99 19.67 -7.80
CA LEU A 11 -4.65 19.17 -9.01
C LEU A 11 -6.10 18.74 -8.76
N PHE A 12 -6.30 17.87 -7.77
CA PHE A 12 -7.60 17.22 -7.57
C PHE A 12 -8.60 18.08 -6.82
N THR A 13 -8.15 18.94 -5.91
CA THR A 13 -9.09 19.82 -5.20
C THR A 13 -9.50 21.04 -6.02
N GLY A 14 -8.63 21.50 -6.92
CA GLY A 14 -8.85 22.72 -7.69
C GLY A 14 -9.00 23.98 -6.85
N LYS A 15 -8.65 23.93 -5.57
CA LYS A 15 -8.68 25.05 -4.62
C LYS A 15 -7.38 25.85 -4.66
N GLU A 16 -7.46 27.09 -4.22
CA GLU A 16 -6.28 27.90 -3.91
C GLU A 16 -5.91 27.66 -2.44
N TYR A 17 -4.67 27.29 -2.17
CA TYR A 17 -4.16 27.05 -0.83
C TYR A 17 -3.18 28.13 -0.40
N SER A 18 -3.34 28.67 0.81
CA SER A 18 -2.35 29.55 1.41
C SER A 18 -1.08 28.76 1.80
N LEU A 19 0.02 29.50 1.98
CA LEU A 19 1.27 28.90 2.46
C LEU A 19 1.11 28.22 3.83
N THR A 20 0.21 28.75 4.66
CA THR A 20 -0.07 28.22 6.00
C THR A 20 -0.85 26.90 5.90
N GLU A 21 -1.91 26.84 5.09
CA GLU A 21 -2.65 25.61 4.83
C GLU A 21 -1.77 24.50 4.25
N LEU A 22 -0.90 24.84 3.28
CA LEU A 22 0.05 23.86 2.71
C LEU A 22 1.07 23.36 3.74
N LYS A 23 1.48 24.21 4.68
CA LYS A 23 2.36 23.80 5.78
C LYS A 23 1.70 22.73 6.65
N ASP A 24 0.42 22.93 6.99
CA ASP A 24 -0.33 22.05 7.87
C ASP A 24 -0.67 20.72 7.14
N GLU A 25 -1.09 20.80 5.87
CA GLU A 25 -1.41 19.62 5.04
C GLU A 25 -0.20 18.73 4.73
N LEU A 26 0.96 19.35 4.49
CA LEU A 26 2.17 18.64 4.11
C LEU A 26 3.10 18.34 5.30
N MET A 27 2.75 18.81 6.49
CA MET A 27 3.56 18.70 7.72
C MET A 27 5.02 19.05 7.44
N CYS A 28 5.27 20.26 6.89
CA CYS A 28 6.63 20.70 6.57
C CYS A 28 6.79 22.22 6.69
N SER A 29 8.05 22.71 6.71
CA SER A 29 8.36 24.13 6.86
C SER A 29 7.94 24.94 5.63
N LYS A 30 7.67 26.24 5.80
CA LYS A 30 7.39 27.18 4.70
C LYS A 30 8.51 27.17 3.64
N GLN A 31 9.76 27.03 4.07
CA GLN A 31 10.91 26.94 3.17
C GLN A 31 10.89 25.66 2.31
N THR A 32 10.47 24.54 2.91
CA THR A 32 10.29 23.27 2.20
C THR A 32 9.18 23.39 1.14
N ILE A 33 8.06 24.06 1.48
CA ILE A 33 6.97 24.30 0.53
C ILE A 33 7.46 25.13 -0.64
N GLY A 34 8.21 26.21 -0.41
CA GLY A 34 8.79 27.02 -1.48
C GLY A 34 9.62 26.16 -2.44
N ARG A 35 10.53 25.32 -1.92
CA ARG A 35 11.33 24.39 -2.73
C ARG A 35 10.48 23.36 -3.50
N LEU A 36 9.41 22.88 -2.89
CA LEU A 36 8.49 21.95 -3.56
C LEU A 36 7.70 22.62 -4.67
N VAL A 37 7.26 23.86 -4.46
CA VAL A 37 6.57 24.68 -5.48
C VAL A 37 7.52 25.00 -6.64
N ASP A 38 8.75 25.43 -6.38
CA ASP A 38 9.76 25.69 -7.41
C ASP A 38 10.08 24.43 -8.22
N LYS A 39 10.16 23.28 -7.54
CA LYS A 39 10.39 21.99 -8.18
C LYS A 39 9.19 21.57 -9.03
N LEU A 40 7.97 21.82 -8.54
CA LEU A 40 6.73 21.56 -9.26
C LEU A 40 6.65 22.44 -10.52
N GLU A 41 6.95 23.73 -10.41
CA GLU A 41 6.93 24.66 -11.51
C GLU A 41 7.93 24.27 -12.62
N LYS A 42 9.15 23.86 -12.24
CA LYS A 42 10.16 23.36 -13.17
C LYS A 42 9.77 22.04 -13.84
N SER A 43 9.09 21.14 -13.12
CA SER A 43 8.70 19.81 -13.63
C SER A 43 7.42 19.85 -14.48
N TYR A 44 6.57 20.84 -14.29
CA TYR A 44 5.22 20.93 -14.90
C TYR A 44 5.01 22.21 -15.70
N TYR A 45 6.07 22.82 -16.23
CA TYR A 45 6.03 23.90 -17.24
C TYR A 45 5.13 25.08 -16.89
N GLY A 46 5.33 25.73 -15.74
CA GLY A 46 4.71 27.02 -15.44
C GLY A 46 3.20 26.99 -15.17
N ASN A 47 2.66 25.85 -14.80
CA ASN A 47 1.23 25.71 -14.49
C ASN A 47 0.87 26.04 -13.02
N VAL A 48 1.87 26.35 -12.18
CA VAL A 48 1.62 26.80 -10.82
C VAL A 48 1.28 28.30 -10.85
N VAL A 49 0.09 28.64 -10.36
CA VAL A 49 -0.34 30.03 -10.23
C VAL A 49 -0.15 30.45 -8.79
N VAL A 50 0.63 31.51 -8.59
CA VAL A 50 0.82 32.15 -7.28
C VAL A 50 0.08 33.49 -7.29
N LYS A 51 -0.92 33.61 -6.43
CA LYS A 51 -1.67 34.86 -6.23
C LYS A 51 -1.42 35.41 -4.85
N ARG A 52 -1.07 36.69 -4.75
CA ARG A 52 -0.94 37.38 -3.45
C ARG A 52 -2.29 37.91 -3.01
N LYS A 53 -2.78 37.46 -1.85
CA LYS A 53 -3.97 38.00 -1.20
C LYS A 53 -3.58 38.55 0.17
N GLY A 54 -3.58 39.88 0.29
CA GLY A 54 -3.13 40.56 1.51
C GLY A 54 -1.63 40.32 1.79
N LYS A 55 -1.30 39.69 2.92
CA LYS A 55 0.07 39.38 3.34
C LYS A 55 0.53 37.96 2.97
N GLU A 56 -0.33 37.12 2.40
CA GLU A 56 -0.03 35.71 2.10
C GLU A 56 -0.10 35.41 0.61
N ASN A 57 0.73 34.43 0.19
CA ASN A 57 0.68 33.85 -1.13
C ASN A 57 -0.25 32.63 -1.13
N TYR A 58 -1.06 32.55 -2.18
CA TYR A 58 -1.97 31.43 -2.46
C TYR A 58 -1.49 30.71 -3.70
N TYR A 59 -1.48 29.39 -3.64
CA TYR A 59 -0.97 28.49 -4.67
C TYR A 59 -2.11 27.68 -5.25
N SER A 60 -2.16 27.58 -6.57
CA SER A 60 -3.11 26.73 -7.30
C SER A 60 -2.47 26.26 -8.59
N LEU A 61 -3.05 25.23 -9.21
CA LEU A 61 -2.68 24.86 -10.57
C LEU A 61 -3.63 25.53 -11.56
N LYS A 62 -3.07 26.01 -12.66
CA LYS A 62 -3.85 26.56 -13.77
C LYS A 62 -4.68 25.43 -14.35
N LYS A 63 -6.02 25.54 -14.28
CA LYS A 63 -6.90 24.58 -14.95
C LYS A 63 -6.67 24.70 -16.46
N PRO A 64 -6.54 23.60 -17.20
CA PRO A 64 -6.54 23.65 -18.65
C PRO A 64 -7.85 24.29 -19.12
N SER A 65 -7.75 25.35 -19.90
CA SER A 65 -8.91 25.84 -20.63
C SER A 65 -9.29 24.76 -21.66
N THR A 66 -10.53 24.29 -21.62
CA THR A 66 -11.09 23.22 -22.45
C THR A 66 -11.05 23.47 -23.97
N SER A 67 -10.36 24.48 -24.44
CA SER A 67 -10.42 24.93 -25.84
C SER A 67 -9.10 25.02 -26.59
N LYS A 68 -7.94 24.72 -26.01
CA LYS A 68 -6.69 24.60 -26.77
C LYS A 68 -5.80 23.55 -26.10
N GLY A 69 -5.46 22.52 -26.84
CA GLY A 69 -4.73 21.34 -26.41
C GLY A 69 -3.60 21.65 -25.43
N MET A 70 -3.79 21.29 -24.19
CA MET A 70 -2.72 21.24 -23.22
C MET A 70 -1.93 19.98 -23.53
N HIS A 71 -0.77 20.14 -24.14
CA HIS A 71 0.21 19.08 -24.21
C HIS A 71 0.67 18.80 -22.76
N VAL A 72 0.02 17.85 -22.11
CA VAL A 72 0.63 17.22 -20.94
C VAL A 72 1.85 16.51 -21.48
N SER A 73 3.04 17.05 -21.24
CA SER A 73 4.29 16.40 -21.60
C SER A 73 4.40 15.13 -20.75
N ILE A 74 4.02 14.03 -21.34
CA ILE A 74 4.18 12.71 -20.72
C ILE A 74 5.61 12.29 -21.03
N ASN A 75 6.40 12.03 -19.99
CA ASN A 75 7.72 11.46 -20.17
C ASN A 75 7.56 9.99 -20.62
N PRO A 76 8.04 9.61 -21.84
CA PRO A 76 7.90 8.24 -22.35
C PRO A 76 8.48 7.18 -21.41
N ASP A 77 9.64 7.46 -20.79
CA ASP A 77 10.23 6.52 -19.81
C ASP A 77 9.38 6.40 -18.55
N GLY A 78 8.79 7.50 -18.09
CA GLY A 78 7.84 7.48 -16.98
C GLY A 78 6.63 6.62 -17.29
N LEU A 79 6.07 6.76 -18.49
CA LEU A 79 4.93 5.96 -18.94
C LEU A 79 5.28 4.47 -19.00
N ARG A 80 6.45 4.10 -19.58
CA ARG A 80 6.93 2.71 -19.57
C ARG A 80 7.05 2.14 -18.17
N LYS A 81 7.55 2.91 -17.20
CA LYS A 81 7.64 2.48 -15.79
C LYS A 81 6.26 2.29 -15.16
N MET A 82 5.29 3.14 -15.48
CA MET A 82 3.91 2.97 -15.02
C MET A 82 3.27 1.69 -15.59
N ILE A 83 3.48 1.40 -16.88
CA ILE A 83 3.03 0.16 -17.50
C ILE A 83 3.67 -1.04 -16.81
N LEU A 84 4.98 -1.04 -16.59
CA LEU A 84 5.68 -2.10 -15.88
C LEU A 84 5.11 -2.31 -14.45
N CYS A 85 4.86 -1.23 -13.71
CA CYS A 85 4.24 -1.33 -12.39
C CYS A 85 2.84 -1.95 -12.46
N SER A 86 2.03 -1.56 -13.45
CA SER A 86 0.71 -2.14 -13.69
C SER A 86 0.80 -3.63 -14.00
N ASP A 87 1.71 -4.06 -14.88
CA ASP A 87 1.93 -5.46 -15.24
C ASP A 87 2.29 -6.30 -14.00
N LEU A 88 3.18 -5.80 -13.13
CA LEU A 88 3.59 -6.49 -11.91
C LEU A 88 2.46 -6.59 -10.88
N MET A 89 1.53 -5.65 -10.87
CA MET A 89 0.37 -5.62 -9.97
C MET A 89 -0.90 -6.21 -10.58
N TRP A 90 -0.85 -6.69 -11.83
CA TRP A 90 -1.99 -7.10 -12.64
C TRP A 90 -2.94 -8.09 -11.95
N HIS A 91 -2.38 -9.00 -11.17
CA HIS A 91 -3.14 -10.00 -10.43
C HIS A 91 -4.00 -9.45 -9.29
N LEU A 92 -3.77 -8.21 -8.86
CA LEU A 92 -4.52 -7.51 -7.80
C LEU A 92 -5.60 -6.57 -8.35
N LEU A 93 -5.68 -6.42 -9.67
CA LEU A 93 -6.59 -5.49 -10.32
C LEU A 93 -7.83 -6.22 -10.85
N SER A 94 -9.01 -5.61 -10.72
CA SER A 94 -10.22 -6.07 -11.40
C SER A 94 -10.09 -5.87 -12.92
N TYR A 95 -10.89 -6.61 -13.69
CA TYR A 95 -10.93 -6.46 -15.16
C TYR A 95 -11.22 -5.02 -15.56
N LYS A 96 -12.19 -4.38 -14.93
CA LYS A 96 -12.57 -3.00 -15.21
C LYS A 96 -11.45 -2.00 -14.92
N THR A 97 -10.72 -2.19 -13.80
CA THR A 97 -9.55 -1.35 -13.48
C THR A 97 -8.44 -1.55 -14.51
N ARG A 98 -8.20 -2.77 -14.97
CA ARG A 98 -7.24 -3.08 -16.05
C ARG A 98 -7.62 -2.37 -17.34
N ASP A 99 -8.86 -2.49 -17.78
CA ASP A 99 -9.39 -1.83 -18.96
C ASP A 99 -9.23 -0.31 -18.89
N GLN A 100 -9.52 0.30 -17.75
CA GLN A 100 -9.30 1.73 -17.51
C GLN A 100 -7.82 2.14 -17.60
N ILE A 101 -6.92 1.34 -17.06
CA ILE A 101 -5.47 1.58 -17.13
C ILE A 101 -5.01 1.48 -18.58
N GLU A 102 -5.41 0.45 -19.30
CA GLU A 102 -5.08 0.25 -20.72
C GLU A 102 -5.59 1.42 -21.59
N ALA A 103 -6.85 1.80 -21.43
CA ALA A 103 -7.44 2.93 -22.15
C ALA A 103 -6.69 4.24 -21.86
N SER A 104 -6.39 4.51 -20.58
CA SER A 104 -5.63 5.70 -20.16
C SER A 104 -4.21 5.69 -20.72
N THR A 105 -3.57 4.53 -20.75
CA THR A 105 -2.23 4.33 -21.30
C THR A 105 -2.20 4.58 -22.81
N LEU A 106 -3.18 4.03 -23.55
CA LEU A 106 -3.31 4.27 -24.98
C LEU A 106 -3.55 5.76 -25.31
N GLN A 107 -4.40 6.42 -24.53
CA GLN A 107 -4.63 7.86 -24.66
C GLN A 107 -3.37 8.68 -24.37
N ALA A 108 -2.60 8.29 -23.35
CA ALA A 108 -1.32 8.92 -23.01
C ALA A 108 -0.31 8.73 -24.16
N GLN A 109 -0.21 7.53 -24.72
CA GLN A 109 0.66 7.23 -25.87
C GLN A 109 0.31 8.05 -27.11
N ALA A 110 -0.99 8.21 -27.41
CA ALA A 110 -1.45 9.00 -28.55
C ALA A 110 -1.03 10.49 -28.48
N ASN A 111 -0.69 10.98 -27.31
CA ASN A 111 -0.19 12.34 -27.08
C ASN A 111 1.35 12.46 -27.09
N LEU A 112 2.07 11.36 -27.30
CA LEU A 112 3.54 11.39 -27.44
C LEU A 112 3.94 11.79 -28.86
N PRO A 113 5.10 12.49 -29.05
CA PRO A 113 5.65 12.76 -30.37
C PRO A 113 5.92 11.46 -31.13
N THR A 114 5.62 11.46 -32.43
CA THR A 114 5.70 10.26 -33.30
C THR A 114 7.12 9.66 -33.38
N GLU A 115 8.14 10.47 -33.16
CA GLU A 115 9.56 10.07 -33.18
C GLU A 115 9.98 9.25 -31.95
N GLU A 116 9.23 9.37 -30.86
CA GLU A 116 9.51 8.69 -29.58
C GLU A 116 8.63 7.44 -29.36
N LEU A 117 7.77 7.13 -30.34
CA LEU A 117 6.91 5.95 -30.31
C LEU A 117 7.65 4.70 -30.82
N PRO A 118 8.28 3.89 -29.95
CA PRO A 118 8.37 2.49 -30.29
C PRO A 118 6.95 1.98 -30.39
N SER A 119 6.71 1.01 -31.28
CA SER A 119 5.41 0.34 -31.39
C SER A 119 4.96 -0.20 -30.02
N PHE A 120 4.21 0.59 -29.27
CA PHE A 120 3.68 0.22 -27.95
C PHE A 120 2.44 -0.70 -28.08
N LYS A 121 2.08 -1.12 -29.28
CA LYS A 121 1.03 -2.10 -29.46
C LYS A 121 1.50 -3.43 -28.86
N ASP A 122 0.77 -3.88 -27.88
CA ASP A 122 0.89 -5.19 -27.23
C ASP A 122 2.17 -5.44 -26.39
N VAL A 123 2.83 -4.42 -25.86
CA VAL A 123 4.05 -4.62 -25.06
C VAL A 123 3.70 -4.63 -23.56
N HIS A 124 3.59 -5.80 -22.99
CA HIS A 124 3.69 -6.02 -21.56
C HIS A 124 5.17 -6.16 -21.19
N TYR A 125 5.64 -5.32 -20.26
CA TYR A 125 7.05 -5.29 -19.82
C TYR A 125 7.31 -6.21 -18.64
N GLY A 126 6.27 -6.63 -17.94
CA GLY A 126 6.37 -7.41 -16.73
C GLY A 126 5.34 -8.53 -16.63
N TYR A 127 5.62 -9.48 -15.77
CA TYR A 127 4.68 -10.54 -15.41
C TYR A 127 4.86 -10.92 -13.94
N SER A 128 3.76 -11.15 -13.24
CA SER A 128 3.76 -11.58 -11.85
C SER A 128 3.21 -13.00 -11.72
N PHE A 129 4.01 -13.88 -11.11
CA PHE A 129 3.58 -15.23 -10.73
C PHE A 129 2.98 -15.21 -9.33
N THR A 130 1.83 -15.84 -9.18
CA THR A 130 1.14 -15.96 -7.89
C THR A 130 0.84 -17.42 -7.60
N LYS A 131 0.86 -17.82 -6.31
CA LYS A 131 0.48 -19.19 -5.90
C LYS A 131 -1.01 -19.45 -6.00
N GLY A 132 -1.82 -18.39 -5.92
CA GLY A 132 -3.26 -18.42 -6.08
C GLY A 132 -3.77 -17.07 -6.53
N LYS A 133 -4.94 -17.03 -7.14
CA LYS A 133 -5.56 -15.78 -7.62
C LYS A 133 -6.86 -15.52 -6.92
N ILE A 134 -7.05 -14.29 -6.46
CA ILE A 134 -8.33 -13.80 -5.99
C ILE A 134 -9.00 -13.07 -7.15
N ASN A 135 -10.27 -13.38 -7.41
CA ASN A 135 -11.04 -12.66 -8.41
C ASN A 135 -11.58 -11.38 -7.80
N TYR A 136 -10.99 -10.24 -8.17
CA TYR A 136 -11.42 -8.91 -7.71
C TYR A 136 -12.55 -8.32 -8.56
N ASP A 137 -12.96 -8.97 -9.66
CA ASP A 137 -14.09 -8.51 -10.47
C ASP A 137 -15.40 -8.54 -9.69
N VAL A 138 -15.51 -9.50 -8.77
CA VAL A 138 -16.71 -9.66 -7.93
C VAL A 138 -16.87 -8.58 -6.84
N CYS A 139 -15.83 -7.80 -6.56
CA CYS A 139 -15.83 -6.72 -5.59
C CYS A 139 -15.31 -5.38 -6.15
N ASP A 140 -15.41 -5.20 -7.46
CA ASP A 140 -14.98 -3.97 -8.14
C ASP A 140 -15.71 -2.73 -7.62
N ILE A 141 -17.01 -2.84 -7.32
CA ILE A 141 -17.81 -1.75 -6.76
C ILE A 141 -17.31 -1.37 -5.38
N GLU A 142 -17.12 -2.36 -4.51
CA GLU A 142 -16.64 -2.18 -3.14
C GLU A 142 -15.24 -1.57 -3.13
N LEU A 143 -14.36 -2.02 -4.03
CA LEU A 143 -13.01 -1.49 -4.19
C LEU A 143 -13.04 0.00 -4.58
N ASN A 144 -13.82 0.34 -5.59
CA ASN A 144 -13.98 1.72 -6.05
C ASN A 144 -14.57 2.64 -4.96
N ASP A 145 -15.53 2.15 -4.17
CA ASP A 145 -16.11 2.92 -3.08
C ASP A 145 -15.15 3.08 -1.90
N LEU A 146 -14.29 2.09 -1.63
CA LEU A 146 -13.17 2.24 -0.69
C LEU A 146 -12.17 3.28 -1.18
N GLU A 147 -11.77 3.26 -2.45
CA GLU A 147 -10.87 4.26 -3.04
C GLU A 147 -11.42 5.68 -2.94
N LYS A 148 -12.71 5.87 -3.28
CA LYS A 148 -13.40 7.15 -3.11
C LYS A 148 -13.45 7.60 -1.65
N SER A 149 -13.70 6.65 -0.75
CA SER A 149 -13.76 6.90 0.70
C SER A 149 -12.41 7.39 1.23
N ILE A 150 -11.31 6.72 0.83
CA ILE A 150 -9.94 7.14 1.17
C ILE A 150 -9.64 8.53 0.58
N ALA A 151 -9.89 8.72 -0.71
CA ALA A 151 -9.58 9.96 -1.42
C ALA A 151 -10.34 11.17 -0.84
N SER A 152 -11.60 10.97 -0.43
CA SER A 152 -12.45 12.02 0.14
C SER A 152 -12.41 12.07 1.68
N ARG A 153 -11.58 11.24 2.32
CA ARG A 153 -11.48 11.12 3.78
C ARG A 153 -12.84 10.92 4.47
N LYS A 154 -13.65 10.02 3.91
CA LYS A 154 -14.97 9.70 4.44
C LYS A 154 -14.96 8.34 5.13
N CYS A 155 -15.85 8.19 6.10
CA CYS A 155 -16.13 6.87 6.69
C CYS A 155 -17.07 6.08 5.78
N CYS A 156 -17.10 4.77 5.95
CA CYS A 156 -18.07 3.89 5.28
C CYS A 156 -18.60 2.82 6.23
N GLU A 157 -19.76 2.29 5.92
CA GLU A 157 -20.25 1.04 6.48
C GLU A 157 -19.87 -0.12 5.56
N ILE A 158 -19.39 -1.22 6.14
CA ILE A 158 -19.07 -2.43 5.42
C ILE A 158 -19.86 -3.61 5.97
N LEU A 159 -20.30 -4.47 5.07
CA LEU A 159 -20.80 -5.81 5.39
C LEU A 159 -19.69 -6.81 5.11
N TYR A 160 -19.13 -7.42 6.15
CA TYR A 160 -17.91 -8.22 6.08
C TYR A 160 -18.11 -9.66 6.49
N GLN A 161 -17.70 -10.59 5.64
CA GLN A 161 -17.75 -12.03 5.89
C GLN A 161 -16.41 -12.50 6.46
N GLN A 162 -16.36 -12.81 7.76
CA GLN A 162 -15.12 -13.23 8.43
C GLN A 162 -14.67 -14.64 8.05
N ILE A 163 -15.63 -15.54 7.89
CA ILE A 163 -15.41 -16.97 7.64
C ILE A 163 -16.20 -17.35 6.39
N VAL A 164 -15.66 -18.26 5.57
CA VAL A 164 -16.36 -18.82 4.41
C VAL A 164 -17.68 -19.44 4.89
N ASN A 165 -18.79 -19.09 4.24
CA ASN A 165 -20.16 -19.47 4.61
C ASN A 165 -20.60 -19.07 6.03
N GLY A 166 -19.86 -18.17 6.69
CA GLY A 166 -20.22 -17.59 7.97
C GLY A 166 -21.16 -16.39 7.85
N GLU A 167 -21.71 -15.95 8.98
CA GLU A 167 -22.51 -14.73 9.04
C GLU A 167 -21.68 -13.48 8.74
N CYS A 168 -22.30 -12.56 8.02
CA CYS A 168 -21.71 -11.25 7.75
C CYS A 168 -21.89 -10.32 8.95
N LYS A 169 -20.83 -9.61 9.31
CA LYS A 169 -20.86 -8.56 10.34
C LYS A 169 -20.79 -7.18 9.73
N ARG A 170 -21.51 -6.25 10.33
CA ARG A 170 -21.44 -4.82 9.95
C ARG A 170 -20.37 -4.12 10.77
N TYR A 171 -19.56 -3.32 10.08
CA TYR A 171 -18.59 -2.39 10.71
C TYR A 171 -18.78 -1.01 10.13
N THR A 172 -18.63 0.00 10.97
CA THR A 172 -18.43 1.37 10.53
C THR A 172 -16.93 1.64 10.60
N ILE A 173 -16.31 1.94 9.47
CA ILE A 173 -14.88 2.10 9.37
C ILE A 173 -14.50 3.46 8.75
N ALA A 174 -13.34 3.94 9.11
CA ALA A 174 -12.62 5.00 8.42
C ALA A 174 -11.47 4.35 7.64
N PRO A 175 -11.64 4.09 6.34
CA PRO A 175 -10.60 3.47 5.53
C PRO A 175 -9.45 4.44 5.33
N MET A 176 -8.23 3.98 5.58
CA MET A 176 -7.02 4.81 5.53
C MET A 176 -6.14 4.47 4.33
N LYS A 177 -5.95 3.18 4.03
CA LYS A 177 -5.05 2.74 2.97
C LYS A 177 -5.38 1.35 2.45
N LEU A 178 -5.29 1.18 1.12
CA LEU A 178 -5.22 -0.14 0.49
C LEU A 178 -3.81 -0.71 0.63
N ILE A 179 -3.72 -1.98 0.96
CA ILE A 179 -2.47 -2.68 1.24
C ILE A 179 -2.43 -3.96 0.41
N ALA A 180 -1.39 -4.11 -0.40
CA ALA A 180 -1.09 -5.36 -1.07
C ALA A 180 -0.13 -6.17 -0.19
N TYR A 181 -0.57 -7.34 0.26
CA TYR A 181 0.25 -8.23 1.07
C TYR A 181 0.01 -9.69 0.69
N ARG A 182 1.07 -10.41 0.36
CA ARG A 182 1.01 -11.82 -0.05
C ARG A 182 -0.09 -12.07 -1.09
N GLU A 183 -0.03 -11.35 -2.19
CA GLU A 183 -0.94 -11.53 -3.34
C GLU A 183 -2.43 -11.23 -3.02
N THR A 184 -2.68 -10.49 -1.94
CA THR A 184 -4.03 -10.18 -1.47
C THR A 184 -4.15 -8.70 -1.11
N LEU A 185 -5.31 -8.09 -1.45
CA LEU A 185 -5.64 -6.73 -1.08
C LEU A 185 -6.35 -6.69 0.28
N TYR A 186 -5.86 -5.82 1.12
CA TYR A 186 -6.44 -5.45 2.40
C TYR A 186 -6.79 -3.98 2.43
N ILE A 187 -7.74 -3.62 3.26
CA ILE A 187 -7.97 -2.25 3.69
C ILE A 187 -7.56 -2.09 5.15
N GLY A 188 -6.60 -1.21 5.41
CA GLY A 188 -6.28 -0.75 6.75
C GLY A 188 -7.22 0.37 7.15
N ALA A 189 -7.94 0.20 8.26
CA ALA A 189 -8.99 1.11 8.69
C ALA A 189 -9.09 1.21 10.21
N TRP A 190 -9.58 2.35 10.69
CA TRP A 190 -10.07 2.50 12.05
C TRP A 190 -11.53 2.09 12.13
N CYS A 191 -11.89 1.23 13.09
CA CYS A 191 -13.28 1.06 13.46
C CYS A 191 -13.74 2.29 14.24
N VAL A 192 -14.88 2.85 13.85
CA VAL A 192 -15.36 4.13 14.42
C VAL A 192 -16.80 4.01 14.90
N THR A 193 -17.22 4.97 15.73
CA THR A 193 -18.59 5.04 16.23
C THR A 193 -19.58 5.14 15.08
N ARG A 194 -20.66 4.37 15.15
CA ARG A 194 -21.72 4.39 14.13
C ARG A 194 -22.57 5.65 14.17
N VAL A 195 -22.80 6.19 15.37
CA VAL A 195 -23.66 7.35 15.61
C VAL A 195 -22.88 8.39 16.41
N GLY A 196 -23.18 9.67 16.19
CA GLY A 196 -22.54 10.78 16.87
C GLY A 196 -21.21 11.21 16.25
N LYS A 197 -20.30 11.73 17.07
CA LYS A 197 -18.96 12.18 16.65
C LYS A 197 -18.11 10.98 16.21
N VAL A 198 -17.30 11.17 15.16
CA VAL A 198 -16.41 10.11 14.67
C VAL A 198 -15.25 9.94 15.66
N GLU A 199 -15.25 8.82 16.37
CA GLU A 199 -14.24 8.43 17.34
C GLU A 199 -13.86 6.96 17.11
N LYS A 200 -12.60 6.60 17.39
CA LYS A 200 -12.15 5.20 17.34
C LYS A 200 -12.91 4.39 18.38
N THR A 201 -13.37 3.20 17.99
CA THR A 201 -14.01 2.23 18.91
C THR A 201 -13.01 1.24 19.50
N ILE A 202 -11.82 1.15 18.89
CA ILE A 202 -10.70 0.30 19.33
C ILE A 202 -9.38 1.06 19.11
N ASP A 203 -8.37 0.75 19.93
CA ASP A 203 -7.09 1.46 19.90
C ASP A 203 -6.18 1.08 18.75
N ASN A 204 -6.37 -0.11 18.18
CA ASN A 204 -5.57 -0.60 17.06
C ASN A 204 -6.36 -0.55 15.75
N PRO A 205 -5.71 -0.23 14.61
CA PRO A 205 -6.35 -0.35 13.32
C PRO A 205 -6.69 -1.81 13.00
N MET A 206 -7.76 -2.00 12.26
CA MET A 206 -8.15 -3.30 11.73
C MET A 206 -7.79 -3.41 10.24
N PHE A 207 -7.55 -4.65 9.81
CA PHE A 207 -7.22 -4.99 8.43
C PHE A 207 -8.26 -5.96 7.89
N PHE A 208 -8.99 -5.54 6.88
CA PHE A 208 -10.05 -6.31 6.27
C PHE A 208 -9.62 -6.76 4.87
N LEU A 209 -9.87 -8.02 4.55
CA LEU A 209 -9.68 -8.57 3.21
C LEU A 209 -10.74 -7.99 2.26
N VAL A 210 -10.33 -7.30 1.21
CA VAL A 210 -11.26 -6.60 0.30
C VAL A 210 -12.26 -7.58 -0.31
N HIS A 211 -11.80 -8.73 -0.80
CA HIS A 211 -12.64 -9.75 -1.44
C HIS A 211 -13.67 -10.43 -0.50
N ARG A 212 -13.63 -10.14 0.79
CA ARG A 212 -14.62 -10.61 1.78
C ARG A 212 -15.66 -9.55 2.14
N MET A 213 -15.60 -8.39 1.53
CA MET A 213 -16.62 -7.36 1.66
C MET A 213 -17.77 -7.65 0.71
N GLN A 214 -18.97 -7.75 1.26
CA GLN A 214 -20.20 -7.98 0.49
C GLN A 214 -20.86 -6.65 0.09
N LYS A 215 -20.56 -5.58 0.81
CA LYS A 215 -21.07 -4.24 0.56
C LYS A 215 -20.18 -3.20 1.22
N VAL A 216 -19.97 -2.09 0.52
CA VAL A 216 -19.37 -0.86 1.06
C VAL A 216 -20.32 0.29 0.78
N GLU A 217 -20.63 1.09 1.79
CA GLU A 217 -21.52 2.24 1.68
C GLU A 217 -20.83 3.49 2.26
N VAL A 218 -20.51 4.44 1.39
CA VAL A 218 -19.79 5.66 1.77
C VAL A 218 -20.71 6.60 2.54
N LEU A 219 -20.32 7.03 3.73
CA LEU A 219 -21.07 7.93 4.60
C LEU A 219 -20.69 9.38 4.32
N ASN A 220 -21.49 10.08 3.51
CA ASN A 220 -21.18 11.42 3.03
C ASN A 220 -21.06 12.49 4.12
N ASN A 221 -21.68 12.30 5.26
CA ASN A 221 -21.71 13.22 6.40
C ASN A 221 -20.69 12.89 7.50
N ARG A 222 -19.79 11.90 7.28
CA ARG A 222 -18.83 11.43 8.27
C ARG A 222 -17.41 11.48 7.72
N SER A 223 -16.57 12.34 8.33
CA SER A 223 -15.18 12.53 7.93
C SER A 223 -14.20 11.77 8.83
N SER A 224 -13.16 11.22 8.25
CA SER A 224 -12.02 10.58 8.93
C SER A 224 -10.83 11.52 9.16
N GLU A 225 -10.93 12.80 8.81
CA GLU A 225 -9.80 13.76 8.83
C GLU A 225 -9.10 13.91 10.18
N LYS A 226 -9.82 13.68 11.28
CA LYS A 226 -9.29 13.81 12.66
C LYS A 226 -8.67 12.51 13.19
N LEU A 227 -8.74 11.42 12.44
CA LEU A 227 -8.18 10.16 12.85
C LEU A 227 -6.69 10.09 12.48
N PRO A 228 -5.86 9.42 13.28
CA PRO A 228 -4.43 9.29 13.00
C PRO A 228 -4.21 8.42 11.77
N GLU A 229 -3.15 8.71 11.02
CA GLU A 229 -2.65 7.84 9.97
C GLU A 229 -2.21 6.49 10.58
N ILE A 230 -2.35 5.41 9.81
CA ILE A 230 -1.80 4.11 10.21
C ILE A 230 -0.31 4.13 9.89
N ASP A 231 0.50 3.89 10.91
CA ASP A 231 1.95 3.81 10.77
C ASP A 231 2.36 2.42 10.27
N PHE A 232 3.02 2.36 9.12
CA PHE A 232 3.58 1.16 8.50
C PHE A 232 5.11 1.13 8.55
N SER A 233 5.76 2.07 9.25
CA SER A 233 7.21 2.25 9.22
C SER A 233 8.02 1.11 9.85
N ASN A 234 7.41 0.33 10.74
CA ASN A 234 8.07 -0.74 11.51
C ASN A 234 7.55 -2.15 11.19
N GLU A 235 6.94 -2.35 10.02
CA GLU A 235 6.27 -3.60 9.69
C GLU A 235 7.15 -4.52 8.87
N THR A 236 7.91 -5.34 9.56
CA THR A 236 8.85 -6.25 8.92
C THR A 236 8.26 -7.62 8.59
N PHE A 237 7.29 -8.08 9.38
CA PHE A 237 6.62 -9.37 9.17
C PHE A 237 5.10 -9.20 9.18
N GLY A 238 4.59 -8.45 8.16
CA GLY A 238 3.15 -8.17 8.02
C GLY A 238 2.67 -7.04 8.93
N PHE A 239 1.38 -6.77 8.90
CA PHE A 239 0.74 -5.62 9.55
C PHE A 239 -0.03 -5.96 10.84
N ILE A 240 -0.07 -7.25 11.23
CA ILE A 240 -0.68 -7.68 12.50
C ILE A 240 0.35 -7.49 13.60
N LYS A 241 0.06 -6.59 14.54
CA LYS A 241 0.97 -6.29 15.66
C LYS A 241 0.65 -7.17 16.88
N SER A 242 1.68 -7.81 17.40
CA SER A 242 1.73 -8.41 18.73
C SER A 242 2.89 -7.75 19.52
N ASP A 243 3.11 -8.16 20.76
CA ASP A 243 4.26 -7.71 21.51
C ASP A 243 5.55 -8.01 20.74
N PRO A 244 6.46 -7.03 20.59
CA PRO A 244 7.70 -7.22 19.85
C PRO A 244 8.57 -8.31 20.49
N VAL A 245 9.05 -9.23 19.66
CA VAL A 245 9.89 -10.35 20.07
C VAL A 245 11.20 -10.33 19.30
N ARG A 246 12.33 -10.36 20.02
CA ARG A 246 13.64 -10.57 19.40
C ARG A 246 13.79 -12.03 19.02
N VAL A 247 14.05 -12.28 17.73
CA VAL A 247 14.22 -13.63 17.19
C VAL A 247 15.63 -13.85 16.68
N LYS A 248 16.07 -15.11 16.76
CA LYS A 248 17.38 -15.57 16.29
C LYS A 248 17.19 -16.87 15.53
N ILE A 249 17.50 -16.84 14.24
CA ILE A 249 17.22 -17.93 13.32
C ILE A 249 18.53 -18.32 12.64
N LEU A 250 18.85 -19.62 12.69
CA LEU A 250 19.97 -20.21 11.94
C LEU A 250 19.48 -20.77 10.62
N PHE A 251 20.12 -20.36 9.54
CA PHE A 251 19.87 -20.87 8.19
C PHE A 251 21.06 -21.67 7.70
N LYS A 252 20.82 -22.90 7.22
CA LYS A 252 21.87 -23.74 6.63
C LYS A 252 22.38 -23.15 5.31
N LYS A 253 23.61 -23.46 4.96
CA LYS A 253 24.34 -22.97 3.78
C LYS A 253 23.48 -22.92 2.50
N LYS A 254 22.61 -23.95 2.27
CA LYS A 254 21.81 -24.06 1.07
C LYS A 254 20.87 -22.86 0.83
N VAL A 255 20.39 -22.22 1.88
CA VAL A 255 19.44 -21.09 1.83
C VAL A 255 20.03 -19.78 2.32
N ALA A 256 21.30 -19.79 2.79
CA ALA A 256 21.97 -18.64 3.38
C ALA A 256 22.01 -17.43 2.43
N THR A 257 22.36 -17.62 1.15
CA THR A 257 22.39 -16.54 0.15
C THR A 257 21.02 -15.89 -0.04
N TYR A 258 19.96 -16.69 -0.12
CA TYR A 258 18.62 -16.17 -0.25
C TYR A 258 18.22 -15.23 0.92
N VAL A 259 18.65 -15.59 2.11
CA VAL A 259 18.40 -14.78 3.34
C VAL A 259 19.29 -13.55 3.35
N TYR A 260 20.57 -13.69 2.97
CA TYR A 260 21.56 -12.64 2.95
C TYR A 260 21.19 -11.48 2.03
N ASP A 261 20.65 -11.77 0.85
CA ASP A 261 20.32 -10.79 -0.19
C ASP A 261 19.11 -9.90 0.16
N ARG A 262 18.46 -10.13 1.31
CA ARG A 262 17.22 -9.45 1.67
C ARG A 262 17.34 -8.67 2.98
N LYS A 263 16.66 -7.54 2.99
CA LYS A 263 16.43 -6.78 4.22
C LYS A 263 15.12 -7.26 4.86
N TRP A 264 15.23 -7.93 6.00
CA TRP A 264 14.10 -8.51 6.74
C TRP A 264 13.56 -7.58 7.81
N SER A 265 14.40 -6.70 8.38
CA SER A 265 14.06 -5.73 9.41
C SER A 265 15.06 -4.59 9.42
N ASP A 266 14.66 -3.42 9.94
CA ASP A 266 15.57 -2.29 10.09
C ASP A 266 16.65 -2.55 11.15
N ASP A 267 16.33 -3.37 12.15
CA ASP A 267 17.23 -3.74 13.26
C ASP A 267 17.93 -5.10 13.07
N GLN A 268 17.86 -5.65 11.83
CA GLN A 268 18.47 -6.96 11.58
C GLN A 268 19.97 -6.97 11.75
N LYS A 269 20.46 -8.09 12.28
CA LYS A 269 21.86 -8.44 12.30
C LYS A 269 22.07 -9.77 11.58
N ILE A 270 22.98 -9.80 10.62
CA ILE A 270 23.35 -11.00 9.87
C ILE A 270 24.80 -11.37 10.24
N THR A 271 25.00 -12.63 10.58
CA THR A 271 26.33 -13.20 10.83
C THR A 271 26.51 -14.44 9.94
N LEU A 272 27.55 -14.43 9.11
CA LEU A 272 27.95 -15.60 8.32
C LEU A 272 28.93 -16.43 9.14
N ASN A 273 28.69 -17.73 9.25
CA ASN A 273 29.55 -18.68 9.91
C ASN A 273 30.54 -19.32 8.91
N ASP A 274 31.64 -19.87 9.42
CA ASP A 274 32.69 -20.50 8.60
C ASP A 274 32.21 -21.71 7.80
N ASP A 275 31.18 -22.41 8.29
CA ASP A 275 30.55 -23.53 7.59
C ASP A 275 29.59 -23.09 6.44
N GLY A 276 29.46 -21.78 6.25
CA GLY A 276 28.56 -21.17 5.27
C GLY A 276 27.11 -21.08 5.71
N SER A 277 26.79 -21.42 6.95
CA SER A 277 25.48 -21.13 7.54
C SER A 277 25.37 -19.65 7.89
N LEU A 278 24.13 -19.15 8.07
CA LEU A 278 23.84 -17.76 8.36
C LEU A 278 22.95 -17.65 9.60
N LEU A 279 23.33 -16.76 10.49
CA LEU A 279 22.52 -16.37 11.64
C LEU A 279 21.85 -15.02 11.34
N LEU A 280 20.52 -14.99 11.42
CA LEU A 280 19.72 -13.79 11.31
C LEU A 280 19.06 -13.47 12.65
N GLU A 281 19.28 -12.26 13.14
CA GLU A 281 18.68 -11.73 14.35
C GLU A 281 17.89 -10.48 14.02
N PHE A 282 16.63 -10.36 14.47
CA PHE A 282 15.79 -9.16 14.28
C PHE A 282 14.63 -9.15 15.28
N THR A 283 13.95 -8.01 15.37
CA THR A 283 12.72 -7.87 16.18
C THR A 283 11.50 -7.93 15.29
N SER A 284 10.52 -8.77 15.63
CA SER A 284 9.24 -8.87 14.93
C SER A 284 8.07 -8.62 15.87
N GLY A 285 7.09 -7.86 15.41
CA GLY A 285 5.79 -7.70 16.07
C GLY A 285 4.75 -8.77 15.66
N ASN A 286 5.13 -9.78 14.88
CA ASN A 286 4.21 -10.81 14.42
C ASN A 286 4.81 -12.22 14.54
N LYS A 287 4.52 -12.87 15.65
CA LYS A 287 5.03 -14.22 15.92
C LYS A 287 4.58 -15.28 14.90
N TYR A 288 3.34 -15.16 14.39
CA TYR A 288 2.78 -16.13 13.43
C TYR A 288 3.53 -16.07 12.09
N GLU A 289 3.91 -14.86 11.66
CA GLU A 289 4.72 -14.69 10.46
C GLU A 289 6.13 -15.26 10.65
N VAL A 290 6.74 -15.10 11.84
CA VAL A 290 8.03 -15.70 12.14
C VAL A 290 7.94 -17.23 12.09
N ILE A 291 6.93 -17.83 12.72
CA ILE A 291 6.69 -19.28 12.66
C ILE A 291 6.53 -19.76 11.22
N SER A 292 5.65 -19.11 10.45
CA SER A 292 5.42 -19.43 9.04
C SER A 292 6.69 -19.28 8.20
N PHE A 293 7.50 -18.24 8.47
CA PHE A 293 8.76 -18.00 7.80
C PHE A 293 9.76 -19.14 8.04
N VAL A 294 9.95 -19.54 9.30
CA VAL A 294 10.86 -20.64 9.66
C VAL A 294 10.40 -21.95 9.06
N LEU A 295 9.11 -22.30 9.21
CA LEU A 295 8.53 -23.53 8.67
C LEU A 295 8.62 -23.58 7.13
N GLY A 296 8.53 -22.43 6.45
CA GLY A 296 8.65 -22.33 4.99
C GLY A 296 10.01 -22.77 4.44
N PHE A 297 11.08 -22.73 5.25
CA PHE A 297 12.40 -23.25 4.88
C PHE A 297 12.60 -24.74 5.24
N GLY A 298 11.61 -25.35 5.93
CA GLY A 298 11.68 -26.73 6.36
C GLY A 298 12.95 -27.00 7.19
N GLN A 299 13.69 -28.08 6.84
CA GLN A 299 14.91 -28.48 7.56
C GLN A 299 16.09 -27.50 7.43
N TYR A 300 15.97 -26.44 6.63
CA TYR A 300 17.07 -25.51 6.37
C TYR A 300 17.05 -24.28 7.27
N ALA A 301 16.02 -24.11 8.09
CA ALA A 301 15.94 -23.04 9.10
C ALA A 301 15.63 -23.61 10.47
N VAL A 302 16.28 -23.05 11.49
CA VAL A 302 16.05 -23.42 12.89
C VAL A 302 15.93 -22.14 13.72
N LEU A 303 14.78 -21.94 14.39
CA LEU A 303 14.64 -20.88 15.37
C LEU A 303 15.42 -21.25 16.62
N LEU A 304 16.37 -20.41 17.00
CA LEU A 304 17.18 -20.59 18.21
C LEU A 304 16.56 -19.90 19.41
N GLU A 305 16.10 -18.68 19.21
CA GLU A 305 15.51 -17.81 20.25
C GLU A 305 14.27 -17.08 19.69
N PRO A 306 13.24 -16.84 20.54
CA PRO A 306 13.14 -17.25 21.94
C PRO A 306 12.66 -18.70 22.09
N ALA A 307 12.91 -19.31 23.25
CA ALA A 307 12.52 -20.69 23.54
C ALA A 307 11.01 -20.92 23.38
N SER A 308 10.18 -19.97 23.78
CA SER A 308 8.72 -20.06 23.67
C SER A 308 8.24 -20.29 22.22
N LEU A 309 8.78 -19.53 21.24
CA LEU A 309 8.45 -19.72 19.84
C LEU A 309 9.05 -21.00 19.26
N LYS A 310 10.23 -21.40 19.74
CA LYS A 310 10.86 -22.67 19.37
C LYS A 310 9.97 -23.85 19.78
N ASP A 311 9.38 -23.81 20.96
CA ASP A 311 8.47 -24.83 21.47
C ASP A 311 7.13 -24.82 20.66
N GLU A 312 6.61 -23.67 20.27
CA GLU A 312 5.45 -23.56 19.38
C GLU A 312 5.75 -24.22 18.01
N ILE A 313 6.91 -23.97 17.42
CA ILE A 313 7.34 -24.59 16.15
C ILE A 313 7.49 -26.11 16.31
N ALA A 314 8.11 -26.57 17.41
CA ALA A 314 8.26 -28.01 17.67
C ALA A 314 6.91 -28.74 17.74
N LYS A 315 5.92 -28.17 18.43
CA LYS A 315 4.54 -28.70 18.49
C LYS A 315 3.88 -28.74 17.12
N GLU A 316 4.07 -27.71 16.31
CA GLU A 316 3.54 -27.66 14.94
C GLU A 316 4.14 -28.78 14.08
N ILE A 317 5.48 -28.97 14.15
CA ILE A 317 6.18 -30.05 13.43
C ILE A 317 5.67 -31.44 13.87
N GLU A 318 5.47 -31.67 15.16
CA GLU A 318 4.88 -32.92 15.66
C GLU A 318 3.46 -33.15 15.11
N SER A 319 2.65 -32.08 15.07
CA SER A 319 1.30 -32.14 14.52
C SER A 319 1.31 -32.45 13.03
N MET A 320 2.22 -31.85 12.28
CA MET A 320 2.45 -32.14 10.86
C MET A 320 2.88 -33.60 10.68
N GLN A 321 3.85 -34.09 11.45
CA GLN A 321 4.31 -35.47 11.38
C GLN A 321 3.17 -36.47 11.63
N LYS A 322 2.32 -36.21 12.64
CA LYS A 322 1.15 -37.06 12.93
C LYS A 322 0.13 -37.04 11.80
N ALA A 323 -0.06 -35.90 11.13
CA ALA A 323 -0.98 -35.80 9.99
C ALA A 323 -0.49 -36.63 8.80
N TYR A 324 0.82 -36.58 8.48
CA TYR A 324 1.40 -37.36 7.39
C TYR A 324 1.54 -38.86 7.71
N ALA A 325 1.68 -39.23 8.99
CA ALA A 325 1.74 -40.63 9.38
C ALA A 325 0.37 -41.35 9.36
N LYS A 326 -0.73 -40.60 9.31
CA LYS A 326 -2.11 -41.17 9.29
C LYS A 326 -2.68 -41.23 7.86
N SER A 327 -2.02 -40.63 6.89
CA SER A 327 -2.37 -40.68 5.48
C SER A 327 -1.61 -41.81 4.75
#